data_8cb62fc6a96e9923aa5599d3595f1140
#
_entry.id   8cb62fc6a96e9923aa5599d3595f1140
#
_cell.length_a   1.000
_cell.length_b   1.000
_cell.length_c   1.000
_cell.angle_alpha   90.00
_cell.angle_beta   90.00
_cell.angle_gamma   90.00
#
_symmetry.space_group_name_H-M   'P 1'
#
loop_
_entity.id
_entity.type
_entity.pdbx_description
1 polymer ?
#
loop_
_entity_poly.entity_id
_entity_poly.type
_entity_poly.pdbx_seq_one_letter_code
_entity_poly.pdbx_strand_id
1 'polypeptide(L)'
;MPLFQQFATERLSVAHWAEIIAVPEARRRLATQLPDLLTPDVIAHLPPFFDLTGQNIDQWIDARAAESDIYLIRETGTEAVFGLMFLTPPFNNDIDLEYLLGRSTWGQGYASELLAGLVSHVPKTCFRLLGCVGRENLASAHVLRKTGFHVVPELSDAETEMFGITLNEKGPI
;
A
#
# COMPACT_ATOMS: atom_id res chain seq x y z
N MET A 1 -14.04 -7.84 6.11
CA MET A 1 -13.02 -8.18 7.13
C MET A 1 -11.67 -8.07 6.46
N PRO A 2 -10.72 -7.29 6.99
CA PRO A 2 -9.42 -7.11 6.34
C PRO A 2 -8.64 -8.43 6.32
N LEU A 3 -7.72 -8.56 5.35
CA LEU A 3 -6.86 -9.74 5.19
C LEU A 3 -6.03 -10.04 6.44
N PHE A 4 -5.60 -9.00 7.12
CA PHE A 4 -4.92 -9.05 8.42
C PHE A 4 -5.17 -7.76 9.18
N GLN A 5 -4.94 -7.75 10.49
CA GLN A 5 -5.11 -6.53 11.29
C GLN A 5 -3.83 -5.70 11.31
N GLN A 6 -2.70 -6.35 11.52
CA GLN A 6 -1.40 -5.69 11.62
C GLN A 6 -0.26 -6.67 11.40
N PHE A 7 0.89 -6.13 11.04
CA PHE A 7 2.18 -6.81 11.13
C PHE A 7 3.30 -5.83 11.47
N ALA A 8 4.43 -6.35 11.91
CA ALA A 8 5.64 -5.57 12.15
C ALA A 8 6.84 -6.21 11.45
N THR A 9 7.79 -5.38 11.08
CA THR A 9 9.10 -5.78 10.59
C THR A 9 10.18 -5.21 11.52
N GLU A 10 11.44 -5.24 11.13
CA GLU A 10 12.51 -4.67 11.93
C GLU A 10 12.29 -3.17 12.24
N ARG A 11 11.86 -2.40 11.21
CA ARG A 11 11.70 -0.94 11.33
C ARG A 11 10.26 -0.46 11.20
N LEU A 12 9.34 -1.30 10.70
CA LEU A 12 7.98 -0.89 10.35
C LEU A 12 6.93 -1.48 11.29
N SER A 13 5.94 -0.65 11.60
CA SER A 13 4.64 -1.06 12.13
C SER A 13 3.57 -0.75 11.09
N VAL A 14 2.86 -1.78 10.64
CA VAL A 14 1.82 -1.70 9.61
C VAL A 14 0.50 -2.18 10.23
N ALA A 15 -0.49 -1.31 10.28
CA ALA A 15 -1.77 -1.63 10.93
C ALA A 15 -2.95 -1.13 10.11
N HIS A 16 -4.02 -1.93 10.07
CA HIS A 16 -5.27 -1.54 9.42
C HIS A 16 -5.86 -0.29 10.09
N TRP A 17 -6.28 0.67 9.32
CA TRP A 17 -6.66 1.99 9.84
C TRP A 17 -8.05 2.08 10.50
N ALA A 18 -8.89 1.03 10.38
CA ALA A 18 -10.28 1.07 10.85
C ALA A 18 -10.40 1.48 12.32
N GLU A 19 -9.55 0.96 13.19
CA GLU A 19 -9.54 1.32 14.61
C GLU A 19 -9.11 2.78 14.84
N ILE A 20 -8.23 3.30 14.00
CA ILE A 20 -7.75 4.68 14.04
C ILE A 20 -8.86 5.64 13.62
N ILE A 21 -9.51 5.39 12.48
CA ILE A 21 -10.57 6.27 11.97
C ILE A 21 -11.86 6.19 12.76
N ALA A 22 -12.08 5.11 13.53
CA ALA A 22 -13.23 4.97 14.43
C ALA A 22 -13.13 5.86 15.69
N VAL A 23 -11.92 6.28 16.06
CA VAL A 23 -11.69 7.16 17.21
C VAL A 23 -11.55 8.60 16.74
N PRO A 24 -12.49 9.52 17.11
CA PRO A 24 -12.50 10.87 16.54
C PRO A 24 -11.19 11.65 16.69
N GLU A 25 -10.51 11.51 17.83
CA GLU A 25 -9.23 12.16 18.09
C GLU A 25 -8.11 11.62 17.21
N ALA A 26 -8.03 10.31 17.07
CA ALA A 26 -7.04 9.65 16.23
C ALA A 26 -7.28 9.93 14.73
N ARG A 27 -8.55 9.93 14.30
CA ARG A 27 -8.97 10.32 12.95
C ARG A 27 -8.55 11.77 12.62
N ARG A 28 -8.75 12.71 13.54
CA ARG A 28 -8.32 14.11 13.34
C ARG A 28 -6.79 14.22 13.20
N ARG A 29 -6.03 13.51 14.03
CA ARG A 29 -4.56 13.47 13.89
C ARG A 29 -4.14 12.91 12.54
N LEU A 30 -4.76 11.82 12.07
CA LEU A 30 -4.50 11.28 10.75
C LEU A 30 -4.83 12.28 9.64
N ALA A 31 -6.00 12.92 9.71
CA ALA A 31 -6.44 13.92 8.73
C ALA A 31 -5.45 15.10 8.60
N THR A 32 -4.76 15.48 9.68
CA THR A 32 -3.71 16.51 9.63
C THR A 32 -2.39 16.01 9.05
N GLN A 33 -2.09 14.72 9.12
CA GLN A 33 -0.86 14.14 8.56
C GLN A 33 -0.97 13.84 7.05
N LEU A 34 -2.16 13.49 6.56
CA LEU A 34 -2.36 13.06 5.17
C LEU A 34 -1.94 14.10 4.13
N PRO A 35 -2.22 15.40 4.25
CA PRO A 35 -1.75 16.40 3.28
C PRO A 35 -0.22 16.51 3.19
N ASP A 36 0.47 16.33 4.31
CA ASP A 36 1.94 16.36 4.36
C ASP A 36 2.55 15.08 3.75
N LEU A 37 1.82 13.98 3.76
CA LEU A 37 2.22 12.72 3.14
C LEU A 37 1.93 12.69 1.65
N LEU A 38 0.74 13.13 1.24
CA LEU A 38 0.25 13.05 -0.14
C LEU A 38 0.70 14.28 -0.96
N THR A 39 2.00 14.54 -0.98
CA THR A 39 2.61 15.63 -1.74
C THR A 39 2.63 15.31 -3.25
N PRO A 40 2.71 16.31 -4.15
CA PRO A 40 2.66 16.09 -5.60
C PRO A 40 3.68 15.07 -6.12
N ASP A 41 4.87 15.04 -5.56
CA ASP A 41 5.91 14.09 -5.94
C ASP A 41 5.65 12.65 -5.43
N VAL A 42 5.02 12.51 -4.26
CA VAL A 42 4.61 11.20 -3.73
C VAL A 42 3.49 10.59 -4.57
N ILE A 43 2.52 11.40 -5.00
CA ILE A 43 1.36 10.93 -5.75
C ILE A 43 1.53 10.93 -7.27
N ALA A 44 2.69 11.38 -7.79
CA ALA A 44 2.94 11.59 -9.23
C ALA A 44 2.64 10.38 -10.13
N HIS A 45 2.79 9.15 -9.60
CA HIS A 45 2.57 7.90 -10.33
C HIS A 45 1.35 7.13 -9.82
N LEU A 46 0.50 7.77 -9.02
CA LEU A 46 -0.69 7.17 -8.42
C LEU A 46 -1.97 7.68 -9.11
N PRO A 47 -3.09 6.97 -8.97
CA PRO A 47 -4.37 7.43 -9.49
C PRO A 47 -4.77 8.82 -8.97
N PRO A 48 -5.52 9.60 -9.78
CA PRO A 48 -5.89 11.00 -9.45
C PRO A 48 -6.62 11.18 -8.11
N PHE A 49 -7.27 10.16 -7.60
CA PHE A 49 -7.98 10.24 -6.32
C PHE A 49 -7.06 10.41 -5.10
N PHE A 50 -5.75 10.23 -5.26
CA PHE A 50 -4.77 10.55 -4.22
C PHE A 50 -4.48 12.05 -4.09
N ASP A 51 -4.82 12.85 -5.11
CA ASP A 51 -4.69 14.30 -5.03
C ASP A 51 -5.79 14.88 -4.13
N LEU A 52 -5.40 15.46 -3.01
CA LEU A 52 -6.31 16.08 -2.04
C LEU A 52 -6.72 17.50 -2.40
N THR A 53 -6.21 18.07 -3.51
CA THR A 53 -6.51 19.46 -3.90
C THR A 53 -8.00 19.68 -4.07
N GLY A 54 -8.56 20.60 -3.27
CA GLY A 54 -9.98 20.90 -3.31
C GLY A 54 -10.92 19.84 -2.74
N GLN A 55 -10.38 18.76 -2.16
CA GLN A 55 -11.17 17.71 -1.53
C GLN A 55 -11.34 17.95 -0.02
N ASN A 56 -12.48 17.52 0.52
CA ASN A 56 -12.67 17.42 1.96
C ASN A 56 -11.99 16.16 2.47
N ILE A 57 -11.06 16.31 3.40
CA ILE A 57 -10.22 15.20 3.90
C ILE A 57 -11.05 14.10 4.59
N ASP A 58 -12.10 14.46 5.33
CA ASP A 58 -12.94 13.47 5.98
C ASP A 58 -13.75 12.66 4.97
N GLN A 59 -14.27 13.32 3.92
CA GLN A 59 -14.96 12.63 2.82
C GLN A 59 -14.00 11.72 2.05
N TRP A 60 -12.75 12.15 1.85
CA TRP A 60 -11.72 11.32 1.23
C TRP A 60 -11.44 10.06 2.06
N ILE A 61 -11.27 10.20 3.39
CA ILE A 61 -11.08 9.07 4.29
C ILE A 61 -12.24 8.08 4.19
N ASP A 62 -13.48 8.57 4.23
CA ASP A 62 -14.67 7.72 4.16
C ASP A 62 -14.78 7.00 2.81
N ALA A 63 -14.51 7.69 1.70
CA ALA A 63 -14.52 7.10 0.37
C ALA A 63 -13.47 5.99 0.23
N ARG A 64 -12.24 6.25 0.70
CA ARG A 64 -11.16 5.23 0.65
C ARG A 64 -11.46 4.03 1.55
N ALA A 65 -12.02 4.26 2.74
CA ALA A 65 -12.42 3.20 3.65
C ALA A 65 -13.53 2.29 3.09
N ALA A 66 -14.38 2.83 2.21
CA ALA A 66 -15.43 2.05 1.56
C ALA A 66 -14.93 1.18 0.40
N GLU A 67 -13.80 1.53 -0.21
CA GLU A 67 -13.30 0.89 -1.43
C GLU A 67 -12.19 -0.12 -1.19
N SER A 68 -11.37 0.07 -0.15
CA SER A 68 -10.16 -0.72 0.08
C SER A 68 -9.87 -0.94 1.55
N ASP A 69 -9.18 -2.02 1.86
CA ASP A 69 -8.51 -2.20 3.12
C ASP A 69 -7.25 -1.33 3.14
N ILE A 70 -7.18 -0.36 4.05
CA ILE A 70 -6.08 0.59 4.12
C ILE A 70 -5.26 0.37 5.38
N TYR A 71 -3.95 0.39 5.21
CA TYR A 71 -2.97 0.18 6.27
C TYR A 71 -2.09 1.40 6.40
N LEU A 72 -1.95 1.88 7.63
CA LEU A 72 -1.00 2.93 7.99
C LEU A 72 0.38 2.33 8.18
N ILE A 73 1.38 2.95 7.56
CA ILE A 73 2.78 2.56 7.67
C ILE A 73 3.48 3.58 8.56
N ARG A 74 4.08 3.10 9.64
CA ARG A 74 4.80 3.88 10.65
C ARG A 74 6.18 3.28 10.91
N GLU A 75 7.11 4.08 11.39
CA GLU A 75 8.30 3.55 12.01
C GLU A 75 7.95 2.96 13.38
N THR A 76 8.54 1.82 13.72
CA THR A 76 8.30 1.15 15.00
C THR A 76 8.54 2.10 16.17
N GLY A 77 7.57 2.19 17.07
CA GLY A 77 7.62 3.07 18.24
C GLY A 77 7.21 4.52 17.98
N THR A 78 6.73 4.86 16.77
CA THR A 78 6.23 6.21 16.47
C THR A 78 4.75 6.22 16.10
N GLU A 79 4.10 7.37 16.28
CA GLU A 79 2.72 7.63 15.86
C GLU A 79 2.65 8.33 14.48
N ALA A 80 3.79 8.79 13.96
CA ALA A 80 3.86 9.48 12.68
C ALA A 80 3.64 8.50 11.53
N VAL A 81 2.64 8.76 10.71
CA VAL A 81 2.35 8.00 9.49
C VAL A 81 3.24 8.53 8.37
N PHE A 82 4.07 7.67 7.81
CA PHE A 82 4.93 8.03 6.69
C PHE A 82 4.60 7.26 5.39
N GLY A 83 3.59 6.42 5.42
CA GLY A 83 3.14 5.71 4.23
C GLY A 83 1.74 5.13 4.39
N LEU A 84 1.17 4.75 3.25
CA LEU A 84 -0.11 4.04 3.16
C LEU A 84 0.05 2.83 2.25
N MET A 85 -0.68 1.77 2.56
CA MET A 85 -0.84 0.62 1.70
C MET A 85 -2.32 0.32 1.54
N PHE A 86 -2.74 0.04 0.32
CA PHE A 86 -4.12 -0.24 -0.06
C PHE A 86 -4.19 -1.66 -0.61
N LEU A 87 -5.10 -2.44 -0.07
CA LEU A 87 -5.45 -3.75 -0.59
C LEU A 87 -6.92 -3.72 -0.99
N THR A 88 -7.18 -3.75 -2.28
CA THR A 88 -8.56 -3.83 -2.78
C THR A 88 -9.09 -5.24 -2.61
N PRO A 89 -10.33 -5.40 -2.12
CA PRO A 89 -10.93 -6.72 -1.92
C PRO A 89 -10.85 -7.60 -3.17
N PRO A 90 -10.66 -8.91 -3.02
CA PRO A 90 -10.36 -9.80 -4.13
C PRO A 90 -11.49 -9.87 -5.15
N PHE A 91 -11.12 -9.74 -6.42
CA PHE A 91 -11.92 -10.12 -7.56
C PHE A 91 -11.24 -11.31 -8.26
N ASN A 92 -11.93 -12.43 -8.44
CA ASN A 92 -11.36 -13.66 -9.03
C ASN A 92 -10.05 -14.17 -8.33
N ASN A 93 -9.96 -14.05 -7.01
CA ASN A 93 -8.78 -14.39 -6.21
C ASN A 93 -7.56 -13.49 -6.43
N ASP A 94 -7.68 -12.39 -7.14
CA ASP A 94 -6.65 -11.37 -7.27
C ASP A 94 -6.94 -10.23 -6.30
N ILE A 95 -5.90 -9.72 -5.65
CA ILE A 95 -5.95 -8.59 -4.73
C ILE A 95 -5.03 -7.51 -5.28
N ASP A 96 -5.60 -6.36 -5.59
CA ASP A 96 -4.82 -5.22 -6.04
C ASP A 96 -4.10 -4.58 -4.86
N LEU A 97 -2.81 -4.39 -5.04
CA LEU A 97 -1.89 -3.76 -4.09
C LEU A 97 -1.43 -2.42 -4.63
N GLU A 98 -1.69 -1.37 -3.86
CA GLU A 98 -1.04 -0.07 -4.03
C GLU A 98 -0.35 0.34 -2.74
N TYR A 99 0.76 1.04 -2.83
CA TYR A 99 1.44 1.62 -1.67
C TYR A 99 2.14 2.91 -2.04
N LEU A 100 2.27 3.76 -1.04
CA LEU A 100 3.07 4.98 -1.14
C LEU A 100 3.86 5.21 0.15
N LEU A 101 5.01 5.83 0.01
CA LEU A 101 5.88 6.24 1.11
C LEU A 101 6.22 7.71 0.97
N GLY A 102 6.24 8.43 2.08
CA GLY A 102 6.65 9.83 2.13
C GLY A 102 8.07 10.03 1.60
N ARG A 103 8.29 11.16 0.94
CA ARG A 103 9.57 11.46 0.28
C ARG A 103 10.80 11.30 1.18
N SER A 104 10.70 11.69 2.44
CA SER A 104 11.79 11.60 3.41
C SER A 104 12.29 10.18 3.68
N THR A 105 11.50 9.16 3.31
CA THR A 105 11.81 7.74 3.51
C THR A 105 12.38 7.05 2.27
N TRP A 106 12.44 7.73 1.14
CA TRP A 106 12.91 7.15 -0.12
C TRP A 106 14.40 6.79 -0.08
N GLY A 107 14.78 5.75 -0.83
CA GLY A 107 16.16 5.29 -0.93
C GLY A 107 16.72 4.60 0.31
N GLN A 108 15.90 4.31 1.32
CA GLN A 108 16.31 3.72 2.59
C GLN A 108 15.88 2.25 2.77
N GLY A 109 15.31 1.63 1.72
CA GLY A 109 14.90 0.24 1.73
C GLY A 109 13.54 -0.05 2.39
N TYR A 110 12.81 0.96 2.82
CA TYR A 110 11.50 0.79 3.47
C TYR A 110 10.46 0.10 2.57
N ALA A 111 10.42 0.42 1.29
CA ALA A 111 9.48 -0.23 0.36
C ALA A 111 9.76 -1.73 0.21
N SER A 112 11.03 -2.12 0.09
CA SER A 112 11.42 -3.55 0.05
C SER A 112 11.07 -4.27 1.35
N GLU A 113 11.29 -3.63 2.49
CA GLU A 113 10.95 -4.18 3.81
C GLU A 113 9.43 -4.33 3.99
N LEU A 114 8.65 -3.32 3.56
CA LEU A 114 7.19 -3.35 3.58
C LEU A 114 6.65 -4.54 2.79
N LEU A 115 7.08 -4.70 1.53
CA LEU A 115 6.57 -5.76 0.67
C LEU A 115 7.02 -7.15 1.12
N ALA A 116 8.25 -7.30 1.59
CA ALA A 116 8.71 -8.56 2.18
C ALA A 116 7.90 -8.91 3.43
N GLY A 117 7.62 -7.94 4.29
CA GLY A 117 6.75 -8.09 5.45
C GLY A 117 5.32 -8.49 5.05
N LEU A 118 4.73 -7.83 4.07
CA LEU A 118 3.41 -8.16 3.54
C LEU A 118 3.36 -9.62 3.06
N VAL A 119 4.26 -10.02 2.18
CA VAL A 119 4.33 -11.39 1.62
C VAL A 119 4.48 -12.45 2.72
N SER A 120 5.18 -12.11 3.82
CA SER A 120 5.40 -13.03 4.94
C SER A 120 4.18 -13.17 5.86
N HIS A 121 3.36 -12.13 5.98
CA HIS A 121 2.27 -12.05 6.98
C HIS A 121 0.88 -12.23 6.39
N VAL A 122 0.71 -12.00 5.09
CA VAL A 122 -0.59 -12.20 4.45
C VAL A 122 -0.96 -13.68 4.50
N PRO A 123 -2.25 -14.01 4.78
CA PRO A 123 -2.69 -15.40 4.83
C PRO A 123 -2.37 -16.13 3.52
N LYS A 124 -1.77 -17.31 3.64
CA LYS A 124 -1.38 -18.11 2.47
C LYS A 124 -2.56 -18.90 1.94
N THR A 125 -3.54 -18.20 1.41
CA THR A 125 -4.62 -18.75 0.61
C THR A 125 -4.20 -18.74 -0.86
N CYS A 126 -4.85 -19.53 -1.71
CA CYS A 126 -4.55 -19.51 -3.15
C CYS A 126 -5.05 -18.23 -3.80
N PHE A 127 -4.42 -17.11 -3.53
CA PHE A 127 -4.68 -15.84 -4.20
C PHE A 127 -3.38 -15.19 -4.69
N ARG A 128 -3.53 -14.19 -5.54
CA ARG A 128 -2.44 -13.45 -6.15
C ARG A 128 -2.52 -11.99 -5.73
N LEU A 129 -1.40 -11.44 -5.28
CA LEU A 129 -1.25 -9.98 -5.12
C LEU A 129 -0.79 -9.40 -6.45
N LEU A 130 -1.44 -8.34 -6.89
CA LEU A 130 -1.14 -7.64 -8.13
C LEU A 130 -0.78 -6.17 -7.84
N GLY A 131 0.32 -5.69 -8.40
CA GLY A 131 0.73 -4.29 -8.35
C GLY A 131 0.90 -3.73 -9.76
N CYS A 132 0.15 -2.68 -10.09
CA CYS A 132 0.26 -1.97 -11.35
C CYS A 132 1.32 -0.87 -11.26
N VAL A 133 2.26 -0.83 -12.20
CA VAL A 133 3.39 0.11 -12.20
C VAL A 133 3.51 0.76 -13.56
N GLY A 134 3.54 2.10 -13.62
CA GLY A 134 3.92 2.83 -14.83
C GLY A 134 5.32 2.42 -15.30
N ARG A 135 5.51 2.23 -16.61
CA ARG A 135 6.79 1.75 -17.16
C ARG A 135 7.96 2.68 -16.87
N GLU A 136 7.69 3.96 -16.63
CA GLU A 136 8.68 4.96 -16.24
C GLU A 136 9.06 4.88 -14.75
N ASN A 137 8.25 4.23 -13.92
CA ASN A 137 8.52 4.09 -12.48
C ASN A 137 9.45 2.90 -12.18
N LEU A 138 10.70 3.04 -12.58
CA LEU A 138 11.72 2.00 -12.44
C LEU A 138 12.00 1.63 -10.98
N ALA A 139 11.85 2.58 -10.06
CA ALA A 139 12.07 2.35 -8.64
C ALA A 139 11.05 1.36 -8.07
N SER A 140 9.76 1.54 -8.35
CA SER A 140 8.71 0.62 -7.91
C SER A 140 8.84 -0.76 -8.56
N ALA A 141 9.11 -0.82 -9.86
CA ALA A 141 9.36 -2.07 -10.58
C ALA A 141 10.54 -2.86 -9.98
N HIS A 142 11.63 -2.16 -9.62
CA HIS A 142 12.78 -2.79 -8.97
C HIS A 142 12.43 -3.39 -7.61
N VAL A 143 11.69 -2.65 -6.78
CA VAL A 143 11.26 -3.12 -5.45
C VAL A 143 10.38 -4.35 -5.56
N LEU A 144 9.39 -4.35 -6.48
CA LEU A 144 8.51 -5.50 -6.70
C LEU A 144 9.31 -6.75 -7.12
N ARG A 145 10.21 -6.61 -8.12
CA ARG A 145 11.06 -7.74 -8.54
C ARG A 145 11.91 -8.27 -7.39
N LYS A 146 12.54 -7.38 -6.63
CA LYS A 146 13.39 -7.75 -5.48
C LYS A 146 12.63 -8.51 -4.40
N THR A 147 11.33 -8.29 -4.27
CA THR A 147 10.46 -8.92 -3.26
C THR A 147 9.69 -10.13 -3.80
N GLY A 148 10.05 -10.62 -4.99
CA GLY A 148 9.54 -11.88 -5.54
C GLY A 148 8.34 -11.74 -6.49
N PHE A 149 7.92 -10.51 -6.80
CA PHE A 149 6.89 -10.30 -7.81
C PHE A 149 7.48 -10.46 -9.21
N HIS A 150 6.69 -11.01 -10.13
CA HIS A 150 7.03 -11.19 -11.52
C HIS A 150 6.08 -10.42 -12.42
N VAL A 151 6.55 -10.01 -13.60
CA VAL A 151 5.67 -9.38 -14.60
C VAL A 151 4.61 -10.38 -15.05
N VAL A 152 3.37 -9.91 -15.13
CA VAL A 152 2.20 -10.62 -15.65
C VAL A 152 1.86 -10.02 -17.01
N PRO A 153 2.42 -10.57 -18.12
CA PRO A 153 2.33 -9.93 -19.44
C PRO A 153 0.90 -9.76 -19.94
N GLU A 154 0.02 -10.72 -19.65
CA GLU A 154 -1.39 -10.70 -20.05
C GLU A 154 -2.23 -9.61 -19.40
N LEU A 155 -1.74 -9.01 -18.31
CA LEU A 155 -2.37 -7.89 -17.60
C LEU A 155 -1.60 -6.57 -17.79
N SER A 156 -0.51 -6.59 -18.57
CA SER A 156 0.32 -5.43 -18.85
C SER A 156 -0.06 -4.81 -20.21
N ASP A 157 0.21 -3.50 -20.38
CA ASP A 157 -0.03 -2.77 -21.61
C ASP A 157 1.18 -1.90 -22.02
N ALA A 158 0.99 -0.95 -22.95
CA ALA A 158 2.05 -0.08 -23.44
C ALA A 158 2.55 0.92 -22.38
N GLU A 159 1.70 1.30 -21.43
CA GLU A 159 1.97 2.34 -20.44
C GLU A 159 2.32 1.76 -19.06
N THR A 160 1.78 0.58 -18.74
CA THR A 160 1.91 -0.06 -17.43
C THR A 160 2.41 -1.48 -17.50
N GLU A 161 3.16 -1.89 -16.47
CA GLU A 161 3.46 -3.29 -16.18
C GLU A 161 2.68 -3.76 -14.95
N MET A 162 2.00 -4.89 -15.08
CA MET A 162 1.41 -5.58 -13.95
C MET A 162 2.41 -6.55 -13.36
N PHE A 163 2.63 -6.45 -12.07
CA PHE A 163 3.45 -7.39 -11.29
C PHE A 163 2.56 -8.24 -10.41
N GLY A 164 2.85 -9.53 -10.33
CA GLY A 164 2.08 -10.47 -9.53
C GLY A 164 2.95 -11.41 -8.72
N ILE A 165 2.45 -11.82 -7.55
CA ILE A 165 2.99 -12.92 -6.77
C ILE A 165 1.84 -13.79 -6.29
N THR A 166 1.93 -15.10 -6.56
CA THR A 166 0.95 -16.07 -6.08
C THR A 166 1.37 -16.57 -4.70
N LEU A 167 0.46 -16.53 -3.76
CA LEU A 167 0.67 -16.98 -2.40
C LEU A 167 -0.11 -18.28 -2.17
N ASN A 168 0.58 -19.31 -1.72
CA ASN A 168 -0.02 -20.58 -1.36
C ASN A 168 0.65 -21.16 -0.10
N GLU A 169 0.10 -22.28 0.42
CA GLU A 169 0.63 -22.93 1.64
C GLU A 169 2.10 -23.35 1.54
N LYS A 170 2.64 -23.43 0.31
CA LYS A 170 4.07 -23.82 0.06
C LYS A 170 4.99 -22.61 -0.06
N GLY A 171 4.48 -21.40 0.08
CA GLY A 171 5.21 -20.15 -0.12
C GLY A 171 4.96 -19.51 -1.50
N PRO A 172 5.68 -18.42 -1.85
CA PRO A 172 5.58 -17.79 -3.15
C PRO A 172 6.01 -18.77 -4.26
N ILE A 173 5.28 -18.77 -5.37
CA ILE A 173 5.64 -19.51 -6.59
C ILE A 173 6.21 -18.52 -7.59
#